data_4133b8fbbb57a64186570e4113a1269a
#
_entry.id   4133b8fbbb57a64186570e4113a1269a
#
_cell.length_a   1.000
_cell.length_b   1.000
_cell.length_c   1.000
_cell.angle_alpha   90.00
_cell.angle_beta   90.00
_cell.angle_gamma   90.00
#
_symmetry.space_group_name_H-M   'P 1'
#
loop_
_entity.id
_entity.type
_entity.pdbx_description
1 polymer ?
#
loop_
_entity_poly.entity_id
_entity_poly.type
_entity_poly.pdbx_seq_one_letter_code
_entity_poly.pdbx_strand_id
1 'polypeptide(L)'
;DVLPTIRSRCRLVTLRIPPADAVAELLVRRDGADPELAARAARASQSHIGLARHLATDADAWDRRRRLLLAPVSLRSVGDAVLAAASLVEAAESEAKEATAERDAREKAELTRALGLESDGKIPAALRAQIRQLEEDQKRRAKRARTDVLDRAMIDLLSFYRDVLTTQMGSDVERVNLDLSDAVDQAARTTSPEQSLARIAAIEECRSRLRSNAAPLLAVEALMVQLRPQAEGR
;
A
#
# COMPACT_ATOMS: atom_id res chain seq x y z
N ASP A 1 9.61 -1.86 16.67
CA ASP A 1 9.75 -1.67 18.13
C ASP A 1 11.15 -1.19 18.48
N VAL A 2 11.23 -0.17 19.34
CA VAL A 2 12.50 0.36 19.84
C VAL A 2 12.97 -0.50 21.03
N LEU A 3 14.21 -0.90 21.01
CA LEU A 3 14.79 -1.72 22.09
C LEU A 3 14.56 -1.07 23.47
N PRO A 4 14.21 -1.85 24.51
CA PRO A 4 13.96 -1.32 25.86
C PRO A 4 15.14 -0.47 26.41
N THR A 5 16.37 -0.83 26.08
CA THR A 5 17.59 -0.11 26.46
C THR A 5 17.69 1.29 25.85
N ILE A 6 17.18 1.49 24.63
CA ILE A 6 17.09 2.81 23.98
C ILE A 6 15.93 3.59 24.59
N ARG A 7 14.76 2.94 24.74
CA ARG A 7 13.56 3.57 25.30
C ARG A 7 13.76 4.12 26.72
N SER A 8 14.53 3.42 27.54
CA SER A 8 14.84 3.87 28.92
C SER A 8 15.78 5.09 29.00
N ARG A 9 16.51 5.40 27.92
CA ARG A 9 17.47 6.50 27.84
C ARG A 9 17.01 7.67 26.97
N CYS A 10 15.85 7.56 26.35
CA CYS A 10 15.29 8.58 25.46
C CYS A 10 13.97 9.12 26.01
N ARG A 11 13.70 10.39 25.73
CA ARG A 11 12.38 10.97 26.00
C ARG A 11 11.39 10.46 24.95
N LEU A 12 10.31 9.87 25.38
CA LEU A 12 9.21 9.46 24.50
C LEU A 12 8.39 10.71 24.12
N VAL A 13 8.31 10.99 22.81
CA VAL A 13 7.42 12.01 22.24
C VAL A 13 6.36 11.31 21.41
N THR A 14 5.12 11.38 21.86
CA THR A 14 3.99 10.81 21.11
C THR A 14 3.51 11.81 20.07
N LEU A 15 3.57 11.41 18.80
CA LEU A 15 2.97 12.17 17.71
C LEU A 15 1.48 11.84 17.63
N ARG A 16 0.65 12.88 17.50
CA ARG A 16 -0.79 12.70 17.28
C ARG A 16 -1.06 12.50 15.79
N ILE A 17 -2.05 11.68 15.48
CA ILE A 17 -2.60 11.59 14.13
C ILE A 17 -3.31 12.93 13.86
N PRO A 18 -2.95 13.67 12.80
CA PRO A 18 -3.62 14.92 12.48
C PRO A 18 -5.05 14.66 12.02
N PRO A 19 -6.00 15.57 12.26
CA PRO A 19 -7.33 15.48 11.68
C PRO A 19 -7.28 15.60 10.15
N ALA A 20 -8.27 15.04 9.45
CA ALA A 20 -8.29 15.03 7.98
C ALA A 20 -8.22 16.44 7.38
N ASP A 21 -8.90 17.40 8.00
CA ASP A 21 -8.89 18.80 7.54
C ASP A 21 -7.49 19.42 7.59
N ALA A 22 -6.73 19.17 8.65
CA ALA A 22 -5.36 19.65 8.75
C ALA A 22 -4.43 19.02 7.70
N VAL A 23 -4.68 17.76 7.33
CA VAL A 23 -3.95 17.11 6.22
C VAL A 23 -4.35 17.73 4.89
N ALA A 24 -5.64 17.97 4.66
CA ALA A 24 -6.13 18.63 3.45
C ALA A 24 -5.52 20.02 3.27
N GLU A 25 -5.55 20.85 4.32
CA GLU A 25 -4.92 22.18 4.32
C GLU A 25 -3.41 22.13 4.02
N LEU A 26 -2.73 21.14 4.58
CA LEU A 26 -1.30 20.92 4.32
C LEU A 26 -1.05 20.63 2.84
N LEU A 27 -1.85 19.77 2.20
CA LEU A 27 -1.73 19.42 0.78
C LEU A 27 -1.98 20.63 -0.13
N VAL A 28 -3.02 21.41 0.16
CA VAL A 28 -3.32 22.65 -0.57
C VAL A 28 -2.15 23.64 -0.46
N ARG A 29 -1.70 23.93 0.76
CA ARG A 29 -0.68 24.94 1.02
C ARG A 29 0.72 24.55 0.54
N ARG A 30 1.11 23.27 0.71
CA ARG A 30 2.47 22.79 0.40
C ARG A 30 2.62 22.27 -1.01
N ASP A 31 1.64 21.49 -1.47
CA ASP A 31 1.73 20.77 -2.73
C ASP A 31 0.84 21.39 -3.82
N GLY A 32 0.08 22.46 -3.50
CA GLY A 32 -0.80 23.16 -4.46
C GLY A 32 -1.98 22.31 -4.93
N ALA A 33 -2.37 21.32 -4.16
CA ALA A 33 -3.46 20.42 -4.52
C ALA A 33 -4.81 21.17 -4.55
N ASP A 34 -5.72 20.72 -5.43
CA ASP A 34 -7.09 21.19 -5.42
C ASP A 34 -7.75 20.92 -4.05
N PRO A 35 -8.50 21.89 -3.45
CA PRO A 35 -9.06 21.72 -2.12
C PRO A 35 -10.02 20.54 -1.96
N GLU A 36 -10.87 20.26 -2.96
CA GLU A 36 -11.81 19.15 -2.90
C GLU A 36 -11.08 17.81 -3.00
N LEU A 37 -10.09 17.74 -3.91
CA LEU A 37 -9.24 16.56 -4.06
C LEU A 37 -8.40 16.33 -2.81
N ALA A 38 -7.84 17.38 -2.20
CA ALA A 38 -7.08 17.29 -0.96
C ALA A 38 -7.93 16.79 0.22
N ALA A 39 -9.15 17.29 0.37
CA ALA A 39 -10.08 16.83 1.40
C ALA A 39 -10.47 15.36 1.20
N ARG A 40 -10.74 14.96 -0.04
CA ARG A 40 -11.05 13.58 -0.41
C ARG A 40 -9.84 12.66 -0.15
N ALA A 41 -8.64 13.08 -0.54
CA ALA A 41 -7.40 12.33 -0.33
C ALA A 41 -7.06 12.16 1.16
N ALA A 42 -7.23 13.21 1.97
CA ALA A 42 -7.02 13.17 3.41
C ALA A 42 -7.95 12.17 4.11
N ARG A 43 -9.23 12.13 3.75
CA ARG A 43 -10.19 11.15 4.26
C ARG A 43 -9.82 9.73 3.84
N ALA A 44 -9.63 9.50 2.54
CA ALA A 44 -9.32 8.17 1.99
C ALA A 44 -8.03 7.58 2.57
N SER A 45 -7.06 8.41 2.89
CA SER A 45 -5.79 8.01 3.50
C SER A 45 -5.83 7.86 5.01
N GLN A 46 -6.99 8.09 5.65
CA GLN A 46 -7.14 8.11 7.11
C GLN A 46 -6.07 8.99 7.79
N SER A 47 -5.86 10.17 7.24
CA SER A 47 -4.87 11.16 7.70
C SER A 47 -3.40 10.75 7.56
N HIS A 48 -3.09 9.70 6.79
CA HIS A 48 -1.71 9.35 6.47
C HIS A 48 -1.16 10.31 5.39
N ILE A 49 -0.37 11.32 5.80
CA ILE A 49 0.08 12.44 4.96
C ILE A 49 0.73 11.99 3.65
N GLY A 50 1.60 10.97 3.69
CA GLY A 50 2.28 10.46 2.49
C GLY A 50 1.31 9.84 1.48
N LEU A 51 0.33 9.07 1.95
CA LEU A 51 -0.71 8.48 1.10
C LEU A 51 -1.68 9.56 0.59
N ALA A 52 -2.09 10.49 1.44
CA ALA A 52 -2.93 11.63 1.05
C ALA A 52 -2.27 12.45 -0.08
N ARG A 53 -0.96 12.71 0.06
CA ARG A 53 -0.19 13.40 -0.97
C ARG A 53 -0.18 12.62 -2.29
N HIS A 54 0.10 11.32 -2.24
CA HIS A 54 0.08 10.47 -3.44
C HIS A 54 -1.28 10.51 -4.15
N LEU A 55 -2.39 10.36 -3.41
CA LEU A 55 -3.74 10.47 -3.96
C LEU A 55 -4.08 11.87 -4.49
N ALA A 56 -3.47 12.93 -3.96
CA ALA A 56 -3.72 14.31 -4.38
C ALA A 56 -2.87 14.75 -5.59
N THR A 57 -1.75 14.07 -5.87
CA THR A 57 -0.78 14.50 -6.90
C THR A 57 -0.64 13.53 -8.08
N ASP A 58 -1.08 12.28 -7.94
CA ASP A 58 -1.03 11.28 -8.99
C ASP A 58 -2.44 11.05 -9.58
N ALA A 59 -2.62 11.43 -10.84
CA ALA A 59 -3.92 11.35 -11.52
C ALA A 59 -4.48 9.91 -11.58
N ASP A 60 -3.60 8.91 -11.70
CA ASP A 60 -4.00 7.51 -11.84
C ASP A 60 -4.18 6.79 -10.50
N ALA A 61 -3.77 7.42 -9.38
CA ALA A 61 -3.80 6.78 -8.06
C ALA A 61 -5.22 6.40 -7.63
N TRP A 62 -6.23 7.25 -7.95
CA TRP A 62 -7.62 6.97 -7.65
C TRP A 62 -8.17 5.79 -8.44
N ASP A 63 -7.82 5.68 -9.72
CA ASP A 63 -8.26 4.57 -10.57
C ASP A 63 -7.60 3.26 -10.14
N ARG A 64 -6.33 3.29 -9.76
CA ARG A 64 -5.63 2.12 -9.18
C ARG A 64 -6.29 1.69 -7.88
N ARG A 65 -6.57 2.63 -6.97
CA ARG A 65 -7.26 2.37 -5.71
C ARG A 65 -8.67 1.80 -5.93
N ARG A 66 -9.45 2.40 -6.83
CA ARG A 66 -10.79 1.92 -7.18
C ARG A 66 -10.76 0.48 -7.70
N ARG A 67 -9.86 0.17 -8.63
CA ARG A 67 -9.69 -1.19 -9.16
C ARG A 67 -9.34 -2.19 -8.06
N LEU A 68 -8.43 -1.84 -7.17
CA LEU A 68 -8.06 -2.64 -6.03
C LEU A 68 -9.26 -2.96 -5.13
N LEU A 69 -10.03 -1.95 -4.74
CA LEU A 69 -11.16 -2.10 -3.82
C LEU A 69 -12.33 -2.88 -4.42
N LEU A 70 -12.53 -2.78 -5.73
CA LEU A 70 -13.59 -3.50 -6.43
C LEU A 70 -13.18 -4.93 -6.85
N ALA A 71 -11.89 -5.24 -6.91
CA ALA A 71 -11.42 -6.55 -7.32
C ALA A 71 -12.04 -7.69 -6.49
N PRO A 72 -12.02 -7.69 -5.15
CA PRO A 72 -12.55 -8.79 -4.35
C PRO A 72 -14.03 -9.06 -4.55
N VAL A 73 -14.85 -8.01 -4.77
CA VAL A 73 -16.30 -8.16 -4.95
C VAL A 73 -16.67 -8.69 -6.33
N SER A 74 -15.74 -8.66 -7.28
CA SER A 74 -15.93 -9.16 -8.65
C SER A 74 -15.46 -10.60 -8.86
N LEU A 75 -14.77 -11.21 -7.88
CA LEU A 75 -14.21 -12.56 -7.99
C LEU A 75 -15.33 -13.62 -8.03
N ARG A 76 -15.33 -14.46 -9.07
CA ARG A 76 -16.31 -15.55 -9.23
C ARG A 76 -15.70 -16.92 -9.02
N SER A 77 -14.40 -17.06 -9.27
CA SER A 77 -13.68 -18.33 -9.20
C SER A 77 -12.37 -18.20 -8.43
N VAL A 78 -11.77 -19.33 -8.06
CA VAL A 78 -10.40 -19.36 -7.51
C VAL A 78 -9.39 -18.88 -8.55
N GLY A 79 -9.63 -19.18 -9.83
CA GLY A 79 -8.80 -18.67 -10.94
C GLY A 79 -8.78 -17.15 -11.00
N ASP A 80 -9.94 -16.50 -10.86
CA ASP A 80 -10.01 -15.02 -10.80
C ASP A 80 -9.23 -14.48 -9.61
N ALA A 81 -9.31 -15.13 -8.46
CA ALA A 81 -8.58 -14.72 -7.26
C ALA A 81 -7.05 -14.80 -7.46
N VAL A 82 -6.55 -15.85 -8.09
CA VAL A 82 -5.12 -16.02 -8.41
C VAL A 82 -4.67 -14.95 -9.42
N LEU A 83 -5.44 -14.70 -10.46
CA LEU A 83 -5.13 -13.65 -11.45
C LEU A 83 -5.15 -12.26 -10.83
N ALA A 84 -6.15 -11.94 -9.98
CA ALA A 84 -6.21 -10.67 -9.27
C ALA A 84 -5.02 -10.48 -8.32
N ALA A 85 -4.59 -11.55 -7.64
CA ALA A 85 -3.42 -11.52 -6.77
C ALA A 85 -2.13 -11.25 -7.57
N ALA A 86 -1.94 -11.94 -8.70
CA ALA A 86 -0.80 -11.72 -9.58
C ALA A 86 -0.75 -10.28 -10.09
N SER A 87 -1.89 -9.75 -10.58
CA SER A 87 -1.98 -8.37 -11.06
C SER A 87 -1.67 -7.34 -9.96
N LEU A 88 -2.11 -7.57 -8.72
CA LEU A 88 -1.81 -6.67 -7.59
C LEU A 88 -0.33 -6.67 -7.25
N VAL A 89 0.30 -7.85 -7.20
CA VAL A 89 1.73 -7.97 -6.89
C VAL A 89 2.58 -7.35 -8.00
N GLU A 90 2.23 -7.59 -9.26
CA GLU A 90 2.91 -7.00 -10.42
C GLU A 90 2.80 -5.46 -10.44
N ALA A 91 1.60 -4.93 -10.18
CA ALA A 91 1.39 -3.48 -10.06
C ALA A 91 2.24 -2.88 -8.92
N ALA A 92 2.32 -3.57 -7.77
CA ALA A 92 3.15 -3.12 -6.64
C ALA A 92 4.65 -3.17 -6.96
N GLU A 93 5.10 -4.12 -7.76
CA GLU A 93 6.49 -4.20 -8.22
C GLU A 93 6.84 -3.07 -9.20
N SER A 94 5.93 -2.75 -10.13
CA SER A 94 6.10 -1.64 -11.07
C SER A 94 6.17 -0.30 -10.33
N GLU A 95 5.20 -0.03 -9.45
CA GLU A 95 5.19 1.22 -8.65
C GLU A 95 6.45 1.36 -7.79
N ALA A 96 6.89 0.29 -7.13
CA ALA A 96 8.09 0.29 -6.32
C ALA A 96 9.36 0.56 -7.15
N LYS A 97 9.45 -0.02 -8.34
CA LYS A 97 10.55 0.19 -9.27
C LYS A 97 10.60 1.62 -9.78
N GLU A 98 9.46 2.17 -10.17
CA GLU A 98 9.34 3.57 -10.62
C GLU A 98 9.74 4.54 -9.51
N ALA A 99 9.26 4.33 -8.28
CA ALA A 99 9.57 5.17 -7.12
C ALA A 99 11.06 5.20 -6.75
N THR A 100 11.83 4.18 -7.11
CA THR A 100 13.27 4.10 -6.79
C THR A 100 14.17 4.40 -7.98
N ALA A 101 13.65 4.37 -9.22
CA ALA A 101 14.42 4.39 -10.45
C ALA A 101 15.38 5.59 -10.58
N GLU A 102 14.88 6.81 -10.33
CA GLU A 102 15.68 8.03 -10.44
C GLU A 102 16.83 8.05 -9.43
N ARG A 103 16.55 7.68 -8.20
CA ARG A 103 17.57 7.60 -7.14
C ARG A 103 18.61 6.53 -7.45
N ASP A 104 18.17 5.35 -7.87
CA ASP A 104 19.04 4.22 -8.19
C ASP A 104 19.95 4.55 -9.38
N ALA A 105 19.41 5.24 -10.42
CA ALA A 105 20.19 5.71 -11.55
C ALA A 105 21.23 6.76 -11.14
N ARG A 106 20.86 7.72 -10.29
CA ARG A 106 21.78 8.74 -9.80
C ARG A 106 22.90 8.15 -8.96
N GLU A 107 22.59 7.28 -8.00
CA GLU A 107 23.60 6.60 -7.16
C GLU A 107 24.58 5.77 -8.03
N LYS A 108 24.06 5.09 -9.06
CA LYS A 108 24.91 4.33 -10.00
C LYS A 108 25.83 5.25 -10.80
N ALA A 109 25.31 6.36 -11.32
CA ALA A 109 26.10 7.33 -12.07
C ALA A 109 27.18 7.99 -11.19
N GLU A 110 26.86 8.36 -9.94
CA GLU A 110 27.80 8.93 -8.97
C GLU A 110 28.91 7.94 -8.65
N LEU A 111 28.58 6.67 -8.39
CA LEU A 111 29.58 5.62 -8.15
C LEU A 111 30.47 5.40 -9.36
N THR A 112 29.90 5.30 -10.56
CA THR A 112 30.64 5.12 -11.81
C THR A 112 31.64 6.27 -12.03
N ARG A 113 31.23 7.52 -11.79
CA ARG A 113 32.09 8.70 -11.89
C ARG A 113 33.18 8.71 -10.84
N ALA A 114 32.82 8.42 -9.56
CA ALA A 114 33.78 8.40 -8.46
C ALA A 114 34.87 7.33 -8.64
N LEU A 115 34.54 6.24 -9.33
CA LEU A 115 35.46 5.15 -9.62
C LEU A 115 36.24 5.33 -10.95
N GLY A 116 35.98 6.42 -11.69
CA GLY A 116 36.67 6.68 -12.97
C GLY A 116 36.35 5.64 -14.06
N LEU A 117 35.17 5.00 -13.99
CA LEU A 117 34.74 3.92 -14.89
C LEU A 117 34.06 4.45 -16.18
N GLU A 118 34.25 5.73 -16.51
CA GLU A 118 33.63 6.36 -17.68
C GLU A 118 34.27 5.90 -19.03
N SER A 119 35.34 5.13 -19.00
CA SER A 119 35.99 4.53 -20.18
C SER A 119 35.79 3.01 -20.21
N ASP A 120 35.70 2.45 -21.39
CA ASP A 120 35.41 1.04 -21.78
C ASP A 120 36.41 -0.01 -21.21
N GLY A 121 36.97 0.23 -20.03
CA GLY A 121 37.95 -0.60 -19.37
C GLY A 121 37.33 -1.72 -18.51
N LYS A 122 38.04 -2.86 -18.38
CA LYS A 122 37.70 -3.92 -17.46
C LYS A 122 37.65 -3.40 -16.02
N ILE A 123 36.49 -3.51 -15.38
CA ILE A 123 36.30 -3.11 -13.98
C ILE A 123 37.25 -3.89 -13.08
N PRO A 124 38.15 -3.22 -12.32
CA PRO A 124 39.05 -3.88 -11.37
C PRO A 124 38.29 -4.69 -10.32
N ALA A 125 38.87 -5.81 -9.86
CA ALA A 125 38.20 -6.69 -8.90
C ALA A 125 37.77 -6.00 -7.60
N ALA A 126 38.57 -5.06 -7.11
CA ALA A 126 38.25 -4.25 -5.93
C ALA A 126 37.03 -3.37 -6.10
N LEU A 127 36.79 -2.83 -7.30
CA LEU A 127 35.66 -1.96 -7.61
C LEU A 127 34.35 -2.77 -7.83
N ARG A 128 34.46 -4.03 -8.26
CA ARG A 128 33.29 -4.93 -8.41
C ARG A 128 32.58 -5.16 -7.07
N ALA A 129 33.29 -5.18 -5.96
CA ALA A 129 32.70 -5.34 -4.64
C ALA A 129 31.79 -4.15 -4.27
N GLN A 130 32.21 -2.91 -4.60
CA GLN A 130 31.42 -1.71 -4.32
C GLN A 130 30.17 -1.63 -5.20
N ILE A 131 30.29 -1.98 -6.49
CA ILE A 131 29.15 -2.05 -7.40
C ILE A 131 28.13 -3.09 -6.91
N ARG A 132 28.60 -4.29 -6.54
CA ARG A 132 27.74 -5.33 -6.00
C ARG A 132 27.03 -4.90 -4.73
N GLN A 133 27.74 -4.21 -3.82
CA GLN A 133 27.14 -3.68 -2.59
C GLN A 133 26.02 -2.68 -2.90
N LEU A 134 26.24 -1.75 -3.84
CA LEU A 134 25.21 -0.81 -4.29
C LEU A 134 23.99 -1.54 -4.85
N GLU A 135 24.19 -2.54 -5.73
CA GLU A 135 23.11 -3.32 -6.32
C GLU A 135 22.29 -4.09 -5.26
N GLU A 136 22.96 -4.61 -4.23
CA GLU A 136 22.29 -5.28 -3.11
C GLU A 136 21.47 -4.29 -2.27
N ASP A 137 21.99 -3.08 -2.04
CA ASP A 137 21.28 -2.02 -1.33
C ASP A 137 20.05 -1.55 -2.15
N GLN A 138 20.19 -1.40 -3.46
CA GLN A 138 19.09 -1.09 -4.36
C GLN A 138 18.02 -2.19 -4.37
N LYS A 139 18.40 -3.48 -4.44
CA LYS A 139 17.48 -4.62 -4.32
C LYS A 139 16.73 -4.63 -2.99
N ARG A 140 17.43 -4.35 -1.87
CA ARG A 140 16.80 -4.24 -0.55
C ARG A 140 15.80 -3.10 -0.49
N ARG A 141 16.12 -1.97 -1.10
CA ARG A 141 15.22 -0.79 -1.21
C ARG A 141 13.98 -1.11 -2.02
N ALA A 142 14.14 -1.69 -3.21
CA ALA A 142 13.03 -2.10 -4.06
C ALA A 142 12.10 -3.10 -3.36
N LYS A 143 12.67 -4.08 -2.63
CA LYS A 143 11.88 -5.02 -1.83
C LYS A 143 11.06 -4.31 -0.74
N ARG A 144 11.65 -3.33 -0.03
CA ARG A 144 10.92 -2.54 0.98
C ARG A 144 9.82 -1.71 0.33
N ALA A 145 10.14 -0.98 -0.72
CA ALA A 145 9.17 -0.17 -1.45
C ALA A 145 7.97 -1.01 -1.93
N ARG A 146 8.19 -2.20 -2.48
CA ARG A 146 7.12 -3.14 -2.86
C ARG A 146 6.27 -3.55 -1.64
N THR A 147 6.91 -3.87 -0.53
CA THR A 147 6.17 -4.23 0.71
C THR A 147 5.32 -3.07 1.20
N ASP A 148 5.83 -1.83 1.11
CA ASP A 148 5.10 -0.63 1.51
C ASP A 148 3.89 -0.38 0.58
N VAL A 149 4.02 -0.63 -0.74
CA VAL A 149 2.88 -0.55 -1.68
C VAL A 149 1.81 -1.58 -1.33
N LEU A 150 2.22 -2.83 -1.09
CA LEU A 150 1.28 -3.89 -0.70
C LEU A 150 0.62 -3.62 0.65
N ASP A 151 1.35 -3.09 1.65
CA ASP A 151 0.77 -2.73 2.95
C ASP A 151 -0.26 -1.61 2.81
N ARG A 152 -0.02 -0.61 1.94
CA ARG A 152 -1.03 0.41 1.59
C ARG A 152 -2.29 -0.19 0.97
N ALA A 153 -2.10 -1.11 0.02
CA ALA A 153 -3.23 -1.82 -0.60
C ALA A 153 -4.07 -2.58 0.43
N MET A 154 -3.43 -3.20 1.42
CA MET A 154 -4.13 -3.88 2.52
C MET A 154 -4.89 -2.89 3.41
N ILE A 155 -4.31 -1.71 3.70
CA ILE A 155 -4.99 -0.66 4.47
C ILE A 155 -6.23 -0.14 3.72
N ASP A 156 -6.13 0.02 2.41
CA ASP A 156 -7.26 0.40 1.57
C ASP A 156 -8.38 -0.65 1.63
N LEU A 157 -8.05 -1.94 1.48
CA LEU A 157 -9.02 -3.03 1.62
C LEU A 157 -9.66 -3.08 3.02
N LEU A 158 -8.87 -2.86 4.09
CA LEU A 158 -9.40 -2.75 5.45
C LEU A 158 -10.41 -1.61 5.58
N SER A 159 -10.12 -0.46 4.96
CA SER A 159 -11.04 0.69 4.98
C SER A 159 -12.38 0.37 4.30
N PHE A 160 -12.36 -0.37 3.19
CA PHE A 160 -13.54 -0.79 2.47
C PHE A 160 -14.41 -1.75 3.32
N TYR A 161 -13.82 -2.81 3.86
CA TYR A 161 -14.56 -3.76 4.69
C TYR A 161 -14.99 -3.19 6.04
N ARG A 162 -14.27 -2.19 6.58
CA ARG A 162 -14.75 -1.40 7.71
C ARG A 162 -16.03 -0.66 7.35
N ASP A 163 -16.07 0.02 6.21
CA ASP A 163 -17.27 0.74 5.78
C ASP A 163 -18.45 -0.23 5.51
N VAL A 164 -18.19 -1.42 4.97
CA VAL A 164 -19.19 -2.48 4.83
C VAL A 164 -19.73 -2.90 6.20
N LEU A 165 -18.85 -3.19 7.15
CA LEU A 165 -19.23 -3.64 8.50
C LEU A 165 -20.01 -2.57 9.26
N THR A 166 -19.56 -1.30 9.23
CA THR A 166 -20.29 -0.20 9.90
C THR A 166 -21.66 0.04 9.29
N THR A 167 -21.81 -0.16 7.97
CA THR A 167 -23.10 -0.12 7.29
C THR A 167 -24.02 -1.26 7.76
N GLN A 168 -23.52 -2.49 7.85
CA GLN A 168 -24.26 -3.66 8.34
C GLN A 168 -24.73 -3.49 9.79
N MET A 169 -23.93 -2.80 10.60
CA MET A 169 -24.24 -2.53 12.02
C MET A 169 -25.16 -1.31 12.23
N GLY A 170 -25.56 -0.61 11.15
CA GLY A 170 -26.36 0.61 11.25
C GLY A 170 -25.67 1.75 12.00
N SER A 171 -24.35 1.83 11.93
CA SER A 171 -23.56 2.84 12.62
C SER A 171 -23.53 4.17 11.88
N ASP A 172 -23.63 5.29 12.59
CA ASP A 172 -23.53 6.66 12.04
C ASP A 172 -22.08 7.11 11.77
N VAL A 173 -21.11 6.19 11.87
CA VAL A 173 -19.70 6.53 11.60
C VAL A 173 -19.51 6.88 10.14
N GLU A 174 -18.88 8.04 9.88
CA GLU A 174 -18.58 8.50 8.52
C GLU A 174 -17.76 7.46 7.73
N ARG A 175 -18.18 7.21 6.49
CA ARG A 175 -17.49 6.30 5.58
C ARG A 175 -16.19 6.92 5.07
N VAL A 176 -15.18 6.10 4.94
CA VAL A 176 -13.90 6.47 4.31
C VAL A 176 -14.01 6.51 2.79
N ASN A 177 -14.76 5.55 2.22
CA ASN A 177 -14.86 5.33 0.77
C ASN A 177 -16.17 5.88 0.21
N LEU A 178 -16.37 7.21 0.30
CA LEU A 178 -17.59 7.87 -0.18
C LEU A 178 -17.80 7.70 -1.67
N ASP A 179 -16.74 7.62 -2.45
CA ASP A 179 -16.74 7.40 -3.89
C ASP A 179 -17.12 5.97 -4.31
N LEU A 180 -17.18 5.05 -3.35
CA LEU A 180 -17.58 3.65 -3.54
C LEU A 180 -18.82 3.28 -2.74
N SER A 181 -19.65 4.26 -2.35
CA SER A 181 -20.83 4.03 -1.51
C SER A 181 -21.76 2.94 -2.05
N ASP A 182 -22.02 2.93 -3.36
CA ASP A 182 -22.86 1.90 -3.97
C ASP A 182 -22.29 0.49 -3.82
N ALA A 183 -20.96 0.34 -3.98
CA ALA A 183 -20.30 -0.93 -3.83
C ALA A 183 -20.26 -1.39 -2.36
N VAL A 184 -20.07 -0.46 -1.42
CA VAL A 184 -20.16 -0.71 0.02
C VAL A 184 -21.57 -1.18 0.38
N ASP A 185 -22.61 -0.47 -0.08
CA ASP A 185 -24.00 -0.82 0.18
C ASP A 185 -24.38 -2.18 -0.44
N GLN A 186 -23.90 -2.47 -1.63
CA GLN A 186 -24.10 -3.77 -2.26
C GLN A 186 -23.41 -4.88 -1.46
N ALA A 187 -22.15 -4.70 -1.08
CA ALA A 187 -21.42 -5.66 -0.26
C ALA A 187 -22.10 -5.88 1.10
N ALA A 188 -22.59 -4.81 1.73
CA ALA A 188 -23.28 -4.89 3.02
C ALA A 188 -24.61 -5.69 2.93
N ARG A 189 -25.32 -5.59 1.81
CA ARG A 189 -26.57 -6.36 1.58
C ARG A 189 -26.31 -7.81 1.23
N THR A 190 -25.19 -8.14 0.62
CA THR A 190 -24.89 -9.50 0.09
C THR A 190 -23.99 -10.31 1.02
N THR A 191 -23.60 -9.77 2.16
CA THR A 191 -22.74 -10.45 3.14
C THR A 191 -23.21 -10.19 4.55
N SER A 192 -22.80 -11.09 5.49
CA SER A 192 -23.08 -10.90 6.91
C SER A 192 -21.96 -10.15 7.65
N PRO A 193 -22.22 -9.58 8.84
CA PRO A 193 -21.19 -8.97 9.68
C PRO A 193 -20.03 -9.94 10.02
N GLU A 194 -20.33 -11.22 10.24
CA GLU A 194 -19.35 -12.26 10.53
C GLU A 194 -18.45 -12.51 9.33
N GLN A 195 -19.01 -12.52 8.11
CA GLN A 195 -18.23 -12.63 6.87
C GLN A 195 -17.34 -11.40 6.67
N SER A 196 -17.83 -10.22 6.99
CA SER A 196 -17.03 -8.96 6.90
C SER A 196 -15.89 -8.97 7.92
N LEU A 197 -16.12 -9.42 9.16
CA LEU A 197 -15.07 -9.61 10.16
C LEU A 197 -14.04 -10.65 9.74
N ALA A 198 -14.45 -11.77 9.16
CA ALA A 198 -13.54 -12.79 8.67
C ALA A 198 -12.64 -12.24 7.53
N ARG A 199 -13.17 -11.39 6.65
CA ARG A 199 -12.39 -10.72 5.60
C ARG A 199 -11.39 -9.73 6.17
N ILE A 200 -11.79 -8.93 7.16
CA ILE A 200 -10.88 -8.03 7.89
C ILE A 200 -9.72 -8.82 8.50
N ALA A 201 -10.03 -9.92 9.20
CA ALA A 201 -9.01 -10.79 9.79
C ALA A 201 -8.07 -11.40 8.75
N ALA A 202 -8.59 -11.81 7.59
CA ALA A 202 -7.78 -12.33 6.48
C ALA A 202 -6.81 -11.27 5.92
N ILE A 203 -7.25 -10.02 5.82
CA ILE A 203 -6.39 -8.92 5.36
C ILE A 203 -5.28 -8.64 6.37
N GLU A 204 -5.59 -8.62 7.67
CA GLU A 204 -4.58 -8.42 8.73
C GLU A 204 -3.56 -9.56 8.77
N GLU A 205 -4.00 -10.80 8.58
CA GLU A 205 -3.12 -11.96 8.46
C GLU A 205 -2.19 -11.84 7.25
N CYS A 206 -2.70 -11.42 6.09
CA CYS A 206 -1.88 -11.16 4.91
C CYS A 206 -0.82 -10.08 5.21
N ARG A 207 -1.19 -8.97 5.85
CA ARG A 207 -0.24 -7.93 6.27
C ARG A 207 0.85 -8.47 7.19
N SER A 208 0.48 -9.31 8.16
CA SER A 208 1.42 -9.95 9.06
C SER A 208 2.42 -10.84 8.31
N ARG A 209 1.94 -11.65 7.37
CA ARG A 209 2.78 -12.52 6.52
C ARG A 209 3.75 -11.73 5.65
N LEU A 210 3.28 -10.64 5.02
CA LEU A 210 4.12 -9.75 4.21
C LEU A 210 5.27 -9.13 5.05
N ARG A 211 5.01 -8.74 6.30
CA ARG A 211 6.03 -8.24 7.23
C ARG A 211 7.00 -9.31 7.69
N SER A 212 6.57 -10.56 7.75
CA SER A 212 7.39 -11.72 8.12
C SER A 212 8.18 -12.32 6.96
N ASN A 213 8.34 -11.59 5.85
CA ASN A 213 9.06 -12.02 4.65
C ASN A 213 8.47 -13.24 3.92
N ALA A 214 7.19 -13.52 4.06
CA ALA A 214 6.51 -14.49 3.21
C ALA A 214 6.60 -14.09 1.73
N ALA A 215 6.51 -15.07 0.82
CA ALA A 215 6.42 -14.79 -0.61
C ALA A 215 5.16 -13.93 -0.90
N PRO A 216 5.30 -12.69 -1.41
CA PRO A 216 4.16 -11.79 -1.54
C PRO A 216 3.02 -12.36 -2.38
N LEU A 217 3.34 -13.04 -3.49
CA LEU A 217 2.34 -13.65 -4.34
C LEU A 217 1.49 -14.67 -3.58
N LEU A 218 2.10 -15.60 -2.85
CA LEU A 218 1.38 -16.61 -2.08
C LEU A 218 0.51 -16.01 -0.97
N ALA A 219 1.01 -14.96 -0.30
CA ALA A 219 0.25 -14.27 0.75
C ALA A 219 -0.99 -13.58 0.17
N VAL A 220 -0.84 -12.91 -0.98
CA VAL A 220 -1.94 -12.19 -1.64
C VAL A 220 -2.91 -13.16 -2.32
N GLU A 221 -2.44 -14.26 -2.91
CA GLU A 221 -3.32 -15.33 -3.44
C GLU A 221 -4.21 -15.91 -2.35
N ALA A 222 -3.62 -16.28 -1.20
CA ALA A 222 -4.38 -16.78 -0.06
C ALA A 222 -5.43 -15.77 0.42
N LEU A 223 -5.09 -14.49 0.44
CA LEU A 223 -6.03 -13.41 0.76
C LEU A 223 -7.17 -13.33 -0.27
N MET A 224 -6.85 -13.22 -1.57
CA MET A 224 -7.86 -13.04 -2.61
C MET A 224 -8.86 -14.21 -2.65
N VAL A 225 -8.39 -15.43 -2.38
CA VAL A 225 -9.26 -16.61 -2.26
C VAL A 225 -10.24 -16.45 -1.09
N GLN A 226 -9.80 -15.91 0.06
CA GLN A 226 -10.64 -15.68 1.24
C GLN A 226 -11.60 -14.50 1.06
N LEU A 227 -11.22 -13.48 0.30
CA LEU A 227 -12.07 -12.32 0.01
C LEU A 227 -13.17 -12.60 -1.01
N ARG A 228 -13.02 -13.67 -1.79
CA ARG A 228 -14.02 -14.06 -2.80
C ARG A 228 -15.41 -14.18 -2.17
N PRO A 229 -16.47 -13.64 -2.82
CA PRO A 229 -17.83 -13.89 -2.40
C PRO A 229 -18.09 -15.40 -2.35
N GLN A 230 -18.44 -15.92 -1.19
CA GLN A 230 -18.87 -17.31 -1.06
C GLN A 230 -20.32 -17.37 -1.51
N ALA A 231 -20.63 -18.28 -2.44
CA ALA A 231 -22.02 -18.60 -2.70
C ALA A 231 -22.59 -19.13 -1.38
N GLU A 232 -23.71 -18.57 -0.94
CA GLU A 232 -24.44 -19.13 0.20
C GLU A 232 -24.64 -20.61 -0.07
N GLY A 233 -24.10 -21.44 0.82
CA GLY A 233 -24.29 -22.88 0.76
C GLY A 233 -25.81 -23.16 0.82
N ARG A 234 -26.33 -23.78 -0.25
CA ARG A 234 -27.66 -24.37 -0.23
C ARG A 234 -27.72 -25.49 0.80
#